data_dd3535972f8f757ce24d936e8013322f
#
_entry.id   dd3535972f8f757ce24d936e8013322f
#
_cell.length_a   1.000
_cell.length_b   1.000
_cell.length_c   1.000
_cell.angle_alpha   90.00
_cell.angle_beta   90.00
_cell.angle_gamma   90.00
#
_symmetry.space_group_name_H-M   'P 1'
#
loop_
_entity.id
_entity.type
_entity.pdbx_description
1 polymer ?
#
loop_
_entity_poly.entity_id
_entity_poly.type
_entity_poly.pdbx_seq_one_letter_code
_entity_poly.pdbx_strand_id
1 'polypeptide(L)'
;FTAKSLIDKVNTPVKRMNVNDLFLQEIAQLKKEGRIRYAECHDYVYKSLLKFNKHLDIYFSEIDVQWLRRYETWLRGEGNSENTIGIKFRTLRTMYNIAIKEGYVKAEFYPFKDYKVSKLHENTPKRAIVKDNVIKVMNHKEPVSNSSYNQLAIDLFTFSYLMGGINFTDMARLTGENIMDEQLVYRRKKTRKLI
;
A
#
# COMPACT_ATOMS: atom_id res chain seq x y z
N PHE A 1 -7.56 -13.16 -37.64
CA PHE A 1 -8.82 -13.21 -36.85
C PHE A 1 -9.81 -14.07 -37.62
N THR A 2 -10.17 -15.25 -37.10
CA THR A 2 -11.20 -16.10 -37.69
C THR A 2 -12.55 -15.81 -37.01
N ALA A 3 -13.65 -15.94 -37.74
CA ALA A 3 -15.02 -15.77 -37.23
C ALA A 3 -15.28 -16.65 -35.99
N LYS A 4 -14.67 -17.84 -35.95
CA LYS A 4 -14.75 -18.76 -34.81
C LYS A 4 -14.13 -18.16 -33.54
N SER A 5 -12.96 -17.47 -33.63
CA SER A 5 -12.33 -16.82 -32.48
C SER A 5 -13.11 -15.61 -31.97
N LEU A 6 -13.92 -14.97 -32.81
CA LEU A 6 -14.83 -13.90 -32.41
C LEU A 6 -16.06 -14.46 -31.69
N ILE A 7 -16.64 -15.54 -32.22
CA ILE A 7 -17.79 -16.22 -31.60
C ILE A 7 -17.42 -16.79 -30.25
N ASP A 8 -16.24 -17.41 -30.09
CA ASP A 8 -15.76 -17.95 -28.84
C ASP A 8 -15.54 -16.82 -27.78
N LYS A 9 -15.04 -15.64 -28.19
CA LYS A 9 -14.90 -14.47 -27.30
C LYS A 9 -16.24 -13.87 -26.87
N VAL A 10 -17.26 -13.90 -27.72
CA VAL A 10 -18.60 -13.39 -27.40
C VAL A 10 -19.36 -14.35 -26.49
N ASN A 11 -19.16 -15.66 -26.66
CA ASN A 11 -19.86 -16.71 -25.93
C ASN A 11 -19.16 -17.18 -24.67
N THR A 12 -17.96 -16.69 -24.36
CA THR A 12 -17.30 -17.03 -23.08
C THR A 12 -18.11 -16.43 -21.93
N PRO A 13 -18.75 -17.23 -21.07
CA PRO A 13 -19.52 -16.69 -19.96
C PRO A 13 -18.58 -15.92 -19.03
N VAL A 14 -18.87 -14.64 -18.81
CA VAL A 14 -18.15 -13.84 -17.82
C VAL A 14 -18.36 -14.51 -16.47
N LYS A 15 -17.29 -15.01 -15.84
CA LYS A 15 -17.33 -15.49 -14.46
C LYS A 15 -17.84 -14.34 -13.59
N ARG A 16 -19.00 -14.50 -12.98
CA ARG A 16 -19.55 -13.46 -12.13
C ARG A 16 -18.88 -13.51 -10.76
N MET A 17 -18.13 -12.48 -10.44
CA MET A 17 -17.53 -12.25 -9.11
C MET A 17 -17.91 -10.84 -8.68
N ASN A 18 -18.50 -10.69 -7.50
CA ASN A 18 -18.81 -9.37 -6.96
C ASN A 18 -17.57 -8.74 -6.30
N VAL A 19 -17.67 -7.47 -5.98
CA VAL A 19 -16.57 -6.69 -5.38
C VAL A 19 -16.24 -7.22 -3.98
N ASN A 20 -17.27 -7.59 -3.19
CA ASN A 20 -17.12 -8.15 -1.85
C ASN A 20 -16.23 -9.41 -1.86
N ASP A 21 -16.62 -10.39 -2.66
CA ASP A 21 -15.97 -11.71 -2.68
C ASP A 21 -14.53 -11.63 -3.18
N LEU A 22 -14.27 -10.80 -4.22
CA LEU A 22 -12.92 -10.62 -4.70
C LEU A 22 -12.00 -9.93 -3.69
N PHE A 23 -12.49 -8.91 -2.96
CA PHE A 23 -11.70 -8.29 -1.89
C PHE A 23 -11.37 -9.28 -0.77
N LEU A 24 -12.35 -10.04 -0.30
CA LEU A 24 -12.15 -11.03 0.76
C LEU A 24 -11.17 -12.13 0.33
N GLN A 25 -11.31 -12.61 -0.91
CA GLN A 25 -10.41 -13.60 -1.49
C GLN A 25 -8.97 -13.08 -1.56
N GLU A 26 -8.77 -11.87 -2.07
CA GLU A 26 -7.44 -11.27 -2.20
C GLU A 26 -6.79 -11.00 -0.84
N ILE A 27 -7.55 -10.48 0.13
CA ILE A 27 -7.09 -10.28 1.51
C ILE A 27 -6.63 -11.61 2.13
N ALA A 28 -7.40 -12.68 1.96
CA ALA A 28 -7.05 -14.00 2.46
C ALA A 28 -5.78 -14.55 1.79
N GLN A 29 -5.65 -14.37 0.48
CA GLN A 29 -4.47 -14.79 -0.28
C GLN A 29 -3.21 -14.04 0.16
N LEU A 30 -3.28 -12.72 0.30
CA LEU A 30 -2.17 -11.90 0.76
C LEU A 30 -1.69 -12.28 2.18
N LYS A 31 -2.63 -12.64 3.07
CA LYS A 31 -2.29 -13.16 4.40
C LYS A 31 -1.54 -14.50 4.32
N LYS A 32 -1.98 -15.42 3.47
CA LYS A 32 -1.31 -16.72 3.24
C LYS A 32 0.12 -16.53 2.69
N GLU A 33 0.32 -15.52 1.84
CA GLU A 33 1.64 -15.16 1.29
C GLU A 33 2.56 -14.45 2.31
N GLY A 34 2.10 -14.19 3.54
CA GLY A 34 2.84 -13.43 4.55
C GLY A 34 2.95 -11.93 4.26
N ARG A 35 2.16 -11.40 3.32
CA ARG A 35 2.13 -9.98 2.95
C ARG A 35 1.13 -9.20 3.81
N ILE A 36 1.28 -9.33 5.13
CA ILE A 36 0.29 -8.89 6.13
C ILE A 36 -0.04 -7.40 5.99
N ARG A 37 0.98 -6.52 5.90
CA ARG A 37 0.75 -5.06 5.76
C ARG A 37 -0.01 -4.69 4.50
N TYR A 38 0.19 -5.45 3.44
CA TYR A 38 -0.53 -5.23 2.18
C TYR A 38 -1.98 -5.72 2.28
N ALA A 39 -2.20 -6.86 2.95
CA ALA A 39 -3.55 -7.34 3.27
C ALA A 39 -4.32 -6.35 4.16
N GLU A 40 -3.67 -5.77 5.19
CA GLU A 40 -4.26 -4.72 6.04
C GLU A 40 -4.67 -3.48 5.23
N CYS A 41 -3.85 -3.07 4.26
CA CYS A 41 -4.20 -1.96 3.36
C CYS A 41 -5.46 -2.28 2.52
N HIS A 42 -5.58 -3.50 2.01
CA HIS A 42 -6.76 -3.95 1.27
C HIS A 42 -8.01 -4.00 2.18
N ASP A 43 -7.88 -4.53 3.39
CA ASP A 43 -8.95 -4.56 4.39
C ASP A 43 -9.43 -3.16 4.78
N TYR A 44 -8.50 -2.23 4.98
CA TYR A 44 -8.82 -0.82 5.24
C TYR A 44 -9.64 -0.19 4.10
N VAL A 45 -9.26 -0.47 2.85
CA VAL A 45 -10.00 0.03 1.68
C VAL A 45 -11.35 -0.66 1.55
N TYR A 46 -11.41 -1.98 1.75
CA TYR A 46 -12.65 -2.75 1.76
C TYR A 46 -13.67 -2.18 2.76
N LYS A 47 -13.26 -1.95 4.01
CA LYS A 47 -14.10 -1.33 5.05
C LYS A 47 -14.58 0.07 4.66
N SER A 48 -13.73 0.85 4.01
CA SER A 48 -14.10 2.18 3.51
C SER A 48 -15.15 2.12 2.40
N LEU A 49 -15.01 1.18 1.46
CA LEU A 49 -15.98 0.95 0.39
C LEU A 49 -17.31 0.47 0.94
N LEU A 50 -17.29 -0.43 1.93
CA LEU A 50 -18.47 -0.93 2.60
C LEU A 50 -19.23 0.19 3.35
N LYS A 51 -18.48 1.10 4.03
CA LYS A 51 -19.08 2.27 4.69
C LYS A 51 -19.76 3.20 3.69
N PHE A 52 -19.14 3.42 2.54
CA PHE A 52 -19.68 4.28 1.48
C PHE A 52 -20.91 3.70 0.81
N ASN A 53 -20.81 2.46 0.33
CA ASN A 53 -21.84 1.84 -0.53
C ASN A 53 -22.89 1.03 0.25
N LYS A 54 -22.73 0.90 1.60
CA LYS A 54 -23.59 0.08 2.50
C LYS A 54 -23.42 -1.44 2.30
N HIS A 55 -23.24 -1.90 1.07
CA HIS A 55 -22.98 -3.29 0.69
C HIS A 55 -22.00 -3.31 -0.49
N LEU A 56 -21.35 -4.43 -0.74
CA LEU A 56 -20.41 -4.62 -1.85
C LEU A 56 -20.79 -5.81 -2.76
N ASP A 57 -22.07 -6.21 -2.71
CA ASP A 57 -22.63 -7.23 -3.62
C ASP A 57 -22.90 -6.64 -5.01
N ILE A 58 -22.07 -5.70 -5.42
CA ILE A 58 -22.07 -5.06 -6.73
C ILE A 58 -20.98 -5.68 -7.59
N TYR A 59 -21.15 -5.61 -8.91
CA TYR A 59 -20.17 -6.06 -9.86
C TYR A 59 -19.21 -4.94 -10.26
N PHE A 60 -17.99 -5.30 -10.68
CA PHE A 60 -17.00 -4.32 -11.15
C PHE A 60 -17.50 -3.47 -12.31
N SER A 61 -18.40 -3.99 -13.15
CA SER A 61 -19.03 -3.24 -14.24
C SER A 61 -19.91 -2.08 -13.77
N GLU A 62 -20.36 -2.10 -12.51
CA GLU A 62 -21.17 -1.03 -11.92
C GLU A 62 -20.31 0.12 -11.36
N ILE A 63 -19.00 -0.11 -11.23
CA ILE A 63 -18.04 0.91 -10.79
C ILE A 63 -17.60 1.72 -12.01
N ASP A 64 -18.37 2.72 -12.36
CA ASP A 64 -18.07 3.67 -13.42
C ASP A 64 -17.36 4.93 -12.94
N VAL A 65 -17.06 5.86 -13.84
CA VAL A 65 -16.40 7.13 -13.51
C VAL A 65 -17.24 7.98 -12.55
N GLN A 66 -18.58 7.92 -12.67
CA GLN A 66 -19.47 8.69 -11.79
C GLN A 66 -19.48 8.10 -10.38
N TRP A 67 -19.48 6.77 -10.28
CA TRP A 67 -19.36 6.07 -9.00
C TRP A 67 -18.03 6.44 -8.30
N LEU A 68 -16.92 6.46 -9.04
CA LEU A 68 -15.61 6.88 -8.52
C LEU A 68 -15.62 8.32 -8.01
N ARG A 69 -16.26 9.25 -8.75
CA ARG A 69 -16.40 10.65 -8.32
C ARG A 69 -17.23 10.80 -7.05
N ARG A 70 -18.33 10.05 -6.93
CA ARG A 70 -19.14 10.05 -5.69
C ARG A 70 -18.35 9.54 -4.50
N TYR A 71 -17.56 8.47 -4.68
CA TYR A 71 -16.71 7.94 -3.64
C TYR A 71 -15.61 8.94 -3.25
N GLU A 72 -14.97 9.61 -4.21
CA GLU A 72 -13.99 10.67 -3.98
C GLU A 72 -14.59 11.82 -3.14
N THR A 73 -15.76 12.32 -3.53
CA THR A 73 -16.45 13.40 -2.81
C THR A 73 -16.81 13.00 -1.39
N TRP A 74 -17.33 11.78 -1.22
CA TRP A 74 -17.64 11.24 0.10
C TRP A 74 -16.40 11.13 0.98
N LEU A 75 -15.28 10.64 0.45
CA LEU A 75 -14.03 10.55 1.20
C LEU A 75 -13.51 11.90 1.68
N ARG A 76 -13.62 12.95 0.85
CA ARG A 76 -13.31 14.31 1.28
C ARG A 76 -14.23 14.80 2.39
N GLY A 77 -15.51 14.51 2.29
CA GLY A 77 -16.49 14.79 3.35
C GLY A 77 -16.18 14.08 4.68
N GLU A 78 -15.59 12.88 4.62
CA GLU A 78 -15.10 12.15 5.81
C GLU A 78 -13.74 12.69 6.32
N GLY A 79 -13.20 13.78 5.76
CA GLY A 79 -11.95 14.40 6.21
C GLY A 79 -10.66 13.68 5.78
N ASN A 80 -10.70 12.80 4.77
CA ASN A 80 -9.49 12.13 4.29
C ASN A 80 -8.60 13.09 3.51
N SER A 81 -7.27 13.03 3.74
CA SER A 81 -6.28 13.74 2.92
C SER A 81 -6.21 13.18 1.51
N GLU A 82 -5.77 13.99 0.54
CA GLU A 82 -5.60 13.59 -0.87
C GLU A 82 -4.71 12.34 -1.01
N ASN A 83 -3.63 12.25 -0.24
CA ASN A 83 -2.76 11.07 -0.24
C ASN A 83 -3.47 9.80 0.27
N THR A 84 -4.34 9.92 1.28
CA THR A 84 -5.16 8.82 1.79
C THR A 84 -6.18 8.37 0.75
N ILE A 85 -6.85 9.32 0.11
CA ILE A 85 -7.78 9.06 -1.01
C ILE A 85 -7.02 8.35 -2.13
N GLY A 86 -5.84 8.85 -2.49
CA GLY A 86 -4.97 8.24 -3.50
C GLY A 86 -4.60 6.78 -3.20
N ILE A 87 -4.34 6.43 -1.93
CA ILE A 87 -4.10 5.03 -1.51
C ILE A 87 -5.34 4.18 -1.79
N LYS A 88 -6.53 4.64 -1.38
CA LYS A 88 -7.79 3.90 -1.57
C LYS A 88 -8.08 3.66 -3.05
N PHE A 89 -7.90 4.69 -3.88
CA PHE A 89 -8.11 4.57 -5.33
C PHE A 89 -7.06 3.69 -6.03
N ARG A 90 -5.80 3.73 -5.61
CA ARG A 90 -4.77 2.80 -6.14
C ARG A 90 -5.10 1.35 -5.81
N THR A 91 -5.57 1.08 -4.59
CA THR A 91 -5.99 -0.26 -4.18
C THR A 91 -7.22 -0.72 -4.97
N LEU A 92 -8.26 0.11 -5.10
CA LEU A 92 -9.44 -0.19 -5.89
C LEU A 92 -9.08 -0.45 -7.37
N ARG A 93 -8.18 0.34 -7.94
CA ARG A 93 -7.65 0.11 -9.29
C ARG A 93 -6.92 -1.23 -9.42
N THR A 94 -6.15 -1.62 -8.40
CA THR A 94 -5.49 -2.93 -8.37
C THR A 94 -6.53 -4.06 -8.40
N MET A 95 -7.58 -3.96 -7.57
CA MET A 95 -8.67 -4.93 -7.56
C MET A 95 -9.41 -5.00 -8.89
N TYR A 96 -9.65 -3.85 -9.52
CA TYR A 96 -10.28 -3.80 -10.85
C TYR A 96 -9.41 -4.48 -11.92
N ASN A 97 -8.08 -4.26 -11.87
CA ASN A 97 -7.14 -4.92 -12.78
C ASN A 97 -7.11 -6.44 -12.58
N ILE A 98 -7.20 -6.92 -11.33
CA ILE A 98 -7.35 -8.35 -11.03
C ILE A 98 -8.66 -8.87 -11.63
N ALA A 99 -9.77 -8.16 -11.44
CA ALA A 99 -11.07 -8.55 -11.99
C ALA A 99 -11.06 -8.68 -13.53
N ILE A 100 -10.36 -7.79 -14.23
CA ILE A 100 -10.17 -7.87 -15.68
C ILE A 100 -9.32 -9.10 -16.05
N LYS A 101 -8.18 -9.30 -15.35
CA LYS A 101 -7.26 -10.41 -15.61
C LYS A 101 -7.93 -11.77 -15.43
N GLU A 102 -8.76 -11.91 -14.40
CA GLU A 102 -9.49 -13.14 -14.07
C GLU A 102 -10.78 -13.31 -14.92
N GLY A 103 -11.13 -12.32 -15.75
CA GLY A 103 -12.32 -12.37 -16.63
C GLY A 103 -13.64 -12.09 -15.91
N TYR A 104 -13.61 -11.48 -14.72
CA TYR A 104 -14.83 -11.12 -13.99
C TYR A 104 -15.50 -9.85 -14.52
N VAL A 105 -14.77 -9.04 -15.27
CA VAL A 105 -15.26 -7.83 -15.95
C VAL A 105 -14.51 -7.63 -17.25
N LYS A 106 -15.17 -7.13 -18.27
CA LYS A 106 -14.54 -6.80 -19.56
C LYS A 106 -13.75 -5.50 -19.45
N ALA A 107 -12.61 -5.42 -20.19
CA ALA A 107 -11.74 -4.24 -20.20
C ALA A 107 -12.42 -2.96 -20.71
N GLU A 108 -13.50 -3.08 -21.50
CA GLU A 108 -14.29 -1.92 -21.98
C GLU A 108 -14.94 -1.12 -20.84
N PHE A 109 -15.23 -1.77 -19.69
CA PHE A 109 -15.80 -1.12 -18.50
C PHE A 109 -14.78 -0.48 -17.59
N TYR A 110 -13.48 -0.44 -17.97
CA TYR A 110 -12.41 0.05 -17.12
C TYR A 110 -12.48 1.57 -16.87
N PRO A 111 -12.93 2.04 -15.70
CA PRO A 111 -13.18 3.46 -15.46
C PRO A 111 -11.89 4.28 -15.27
N PHE A 112 -10.77 3.64 -14.92
CA PHE A 112 -9.51 4.34 -14.67
C PHE A 112 -8.77 4.76 -15.96
N LYS A 113 -9.30 4.47 -17.12
CA LYS A 113 -8.87 5.07 -18.39
C LYS A 113 -9.15 6.58 -18.36
N ASP A 114 -10.33 6.96 -17.90
CA ASP A 114 -10.82 8.35 -17.90
C ASP A 114 -10.65 9.01 -16.53
N TYR A 115 -10.72 8.23 -15.45
CA TYR A 115 -10.47 8.69 -14.08
C TYR A 115 -8.98 8.56 -13.72
N LYS A 116 -8.25 9.68 -13.66
CA LYS A 116 -6.81 9.69 -13.39
C LYS A 116 -6.55 9.71 -11.88
N VAL A 117 -6.03 8.60 -11.34
CA VAL A 117 -5.67 8.47 -9.91
C VAL A 117 -4.45 9.34 -9.55
N SER A 118 -3.62 9.71 -10.53
CA SER A 118 -2.44 10.54 -10.30
C SER A 118 -2.75 11.95 -9.78
N LYS A 119 -3.96 12.46 -10.04
CA LYS A 119 -4.43 13.74 -9.48
C LYS A 119 -4.59 13.71 -7.96
N LEU A 120 -4.74 12.51 -7.38
CA LEU A 120 -4.93 12.29 -5.94
C LEU A 120 -3.57 12.14 -5.25
N HIS A 121 -2.78 13.20 -5.33
CA HIS A 121 -1.47 13.27 -4.70
C HIS A 121 -1.18 14.71 -4.28
N GLU A 122 -0.78 14.86 -3.04
CA GLU A 122 -0.36 16.12 -2.46
C GLU A 122 1.08 15.99 -1.94
N ASN A 123 1.90 16.97 -2.26
CA ASN A 123 3.26 17.02 -1.75
C ASN A 123 3.22 17.35 -0.25
N THR A 124 3.76 16.45 0.55
CA THR A 124 3.93 16.69 1.99
C THR A 124 5.29 17.32 2.26
N PRO A 125 5.39 18.30 3.18
CA PRO A 125 6.67 18.86 3.59
C PRO A 125 7.61 17.76 4.07
N LYS A 126 8.86 17.79 3.61
CA LYS A 126 9.90 16.90 4.14
C LYS A 126 10.23 17.31 5.56
N ARG A 127 10.04 16.41 6.50
CA ARG A 127 10.39 16.62 7.92
C ARG A 127 11.86 16.29 8.16
N ALA A 128 12.75 17.03 7.47
CA ALA A 128 14.18 16.91 7.72
C ALA A 128 14.56 17.79 8.91
N ILE A 129 15.37 17.25 9.82
CA ILE A 129 15.97 18.01 10.92
C ILE A 129 17.35 18.52 10.49
N VAL A 130 17.73 19.70 10.97
CA VAL A 130 19.04 20.26 10.69
C VAL A 130 20.14 19.50 11.42
N LYS A 131 21.37 19.54 10.88
CA LYS A 131 22.53 18.79 11.40
C LYS A 131 22.78 19.00 12.89
N ASP A 132 22.64 20.24 13.37
CA ASP A 132 22.86 20.57 14.79
C ASP A 132 21.87 19.84 15.72
N ASN A 133 20.63 19.69 15.28
CA ASN A 133 19.64 18.93 16.03
C ASN A 133 19.92 17.41 16.00
N VAL A 134 20.46 16.89 14.88
CA VAL A 134 20.95 15.50 14.82
C VAL A 134 22.05 15.29 15.89
N ILE A 135 23.04 16.18 15.93
CA ILE A 135 24.15 16.13 16.91
C ILE A 135 23.61 16.22 18.34
N LYS A 136 22.62 17.09 18.60
CA LYS A 136 21.97 17.18 19.92
C LYS A 136 21.31 15.88 20.33
N VAL A 137 20.59 15.21 19.41
CA VAL A 137 19.98 13.91 19.69
C VAL A 137 21.04 12.86 20.01
N MET A 138 22.12 12.78 19.18
CA MET A 138 23.19 11.80 19.37
C MET A 138 23.97 11.98 20.68
N ASN A 139 24.11 13.22 21.13
CA ASN A 139 24.83 13.57 22.37
C ASN A 139 23.90 13.72 23.56
N HIS A 140 22.61 13.42 23.42
CA HIS A 140 21.64 13.56 24.49
C HIS A 140 21.95 12.59 25.63
N LYS A 141 22.25 13.14 26.80
CA LYS A 141 22.51 12.39 28.05
C LYS A 141 21.42 12.76 29.02
N GLU A 142 20.24 12.21 28.89
CA GLU A 142 19.28 12.32 29.98
C GLU A 142 19.59 11.32 31.08
N PRO A 143 19.42 11.73 32.36
CA PRO A 143 19.38 10.76 33.43
C PRO A 143 18.25 9.77 33.10
N VAL A 144 18.58 8.48 33.19
CA VAL A 144 17.67 7.38 32.97
C VAL A 144 16.45 7.52 33.89
N SER A 145 15.50 8.35 33.51
CA SER A 145 14.18 8.31 34.11
C SER A 145 13.48 7.10 33.54
N ASN A 146 13.27 6.10 34.33
CA ASN A 146 12.39 4.90 34.23
C ASN A 146 11.96 4.34 32.86
N SER A 147 12.44 4.83 31.74
CA SER A 147 12.14 4.32 30.41
C SER A 147 13.41 3.96 29.66
N SER A 148 13.76 2.67 29.67
CA SER A 148 14.83 2.07 28.85
C SER A 148 14.64 2.32 27.34
N TYR A 149 13.44 2.74 26.92
CA TYR A 149 13.13 3.03 25.53
C TYR A 149 13.76 4.30 24.98
N ASN A 150 14.03 5.31 25.83
CA ASN A 150 14.63 6.58 25.38
C ASN A 150 16.05 6.36 24.86
N GLN A 151 16.88 5.62 25.62
CA GLN A 151 18.24 5.31 25.19
C GLN A 151 18.22 4.44 23.93
N LEU A 152 17.39 3.41 23.89
CA LEU A 152 17.23 2.58 22.68
C LEU A 152 16.81 3.40 21.45
N ALA A 153 15.91 4.38 21.62
CA ALA A 153 15.48 5.26 20.51
C ALA A 153 16.65 6.12 20.01
N ILE A 154 17.49 6.66 20.89
CA ILE A 154 18.68 7.42 20.55
C ILE A 154 19.69 6.54 19.81
N ASP A 155 19.94 5.34 20.32
CA ASP A 155 20.89 4.40 19.71
C ASP A 155 20.43 3.97 18.31
N LEU A 156 19.16 3.62 18.14
CA LEU A 156 18.58 3.26 16.84
C LEU A 156 18.57 4.43 15.84
N PHE A 157 18.28 5.64 16.32
CA PHE A 157 18.37 6.85 15.50
C PHE A 157 19.81 7.08 15.03
N THR A 158 20.76 7.05 15.98
CA THR A 158 22.18 7.25 15.72
C THR A 158 22.72 6.21 14.74
N PHE A 159 22.42 4.93 14.99
CA PHE A 159 22.79 3.85 14.07
C PHE A 159 22.20 4.04 12.68
N SER A 160 20.89 4.34 12.61
CA SER A 160 20.24 4.59 11.31
C SER A 160 20.90 5.74 10.55
N TYR A 161 21.20 6.84 11.24
CA TYR A 161 21.82 8.02 10.64
C TYR A 161 23.23 7.71 10.09
N LEU A 162 24.07 7.07 10.90
CA LEU A 162 25.44 6.72 10.53
C LEU A 162 25.49 5.66 9.40
N MET A 163 24.51 4.75 9.37
CA MET A 163 24.38 3.71 8.33
C MET A 163 23.62 4.18 7.09
N GLY A 164 23.61 5.49 6.79
CA GLY A 164 23.00 6.02 5.56
C GLY A 164 21.48 5.88 5.46
N GLY A 165 20.78 5.78 6.60
CA GLY A 165 19.31 5.70 6.64
C GLY A 165 18.75 4.29 6.55
N ILE A 166 19.42 3.30 7.13
CA ILE A 166 18.87 1.96 7.29
C ILE A 166 17.54 2.02 8.06
N ASN A 167 16.50 1.35 7.57
CA ASN A 167 15.21 1.37 8.23
C ASN A 167 15.14 0.37 9.38
N PHE A 168 14.21 0.61 10.32
CA PHE A 168 14.04 -0.21 11.53
C PHE A 168 13.82 -1.70 11.22
N THR A 169 13.06 -2.03 10.19
CA THR A 169 12.79 -3.44 9.82
C THR A 169 14.06 -4.17 9.40
N ASP A 170 14.96 -3.49 8.73
CA ASP A 170 16.25 -4.06 8.32
C ASP A 170 17.20 -4.12 9.51
N MET A 171 17.27 -3.05 10.35
CA MET A 171 18.05 -3.05 11.61
C MET A 171 17.70 -4.21 12.53
N ALA A 172 16.40 -4.45 12.77
CA ALA A 172 15.91 -5.51 13.65
C ALA A 172 16.23 -6.94 13.16
N ARG A 173 16.83 -7.07 11.96
CA ARG A 173 17.21 -8.34 11.35
C ARG A 173 18.71 -8.52 11.24
N LEU A 174 19.50 -7.52 11.62
CA LEU A 174 20.95 -7.62 11.60
C LEU A 174 21.42 -8.61 12.67
N THR A 175 22.41 -9.37 12.29
CA THR A 175 23.17 -10.29 13.15
C THR A 175 24.67 -10.01 12.99
N GLY A 176 25.51 -10.61 13.82
CA GLY A 176 26.96 -10.50 13.66
C GLY A 176 27.49 -10.97 12.30
N GLU A 177 26.78 -11.88 11.64
CA GLU A 177 27.12 -12.38 10.30
C GLU A 177 26.97 -11.30 9.20
N ASN A 178 26.26 -10.21 9.49
CA ASN A 178 26.14 -9.09 8.57
C ASN A 178 27.36 -8.16 8.56
N ILE A 179 28.33 -8.38 9.46
CA ILE A 179 29.57 -7.62 9.49
C ILE A 179 30.65 -8.45 8.76
N MET A 180 31.08 -7.96 7.61
CA MET A 180 32.08 -8.58 6.75
C MET A 180 33.13 -7.54 6.41
N ASP A 181 34.42 -7.82 6.72
CA ASP A 181 35.54 -6.92 6.42
C ASP A 181 35.29 -5.46 6.85
N GLU A 182 34.81 -5.27 8.10
CA GLU A 182 34.45 -3.96 8.68
C GLU A 182 33.29 -3.23 7.97
N GLN A 183 32.61 -3.91 7.07
CA GLN A 183 31.45 -3.39 6.35
C GLN A 183 30.18 -4.08 6.81
N LEU A 184 29.06 -3.32 6.81
CA LEU A 184 27.75 -3.86 7.08
C LEU A 184 27.10 -4.31 5.76
N VAL A 185 26.99 -5.62 5.57
CA VAL A 185 26.40 -6.23 4.37
C VAL A 185 25.09 -6.92 4.72
N TYR A 186 24.00 -6.46 4.14
CA TYR A 186 22.69 -7.04 4.40
C TYR A 186 21.76 -6.99 3.18
N ARG A 187 20.79 -7.89 3.12
CA ARG A 187 19.77 -7.90 2.07
C ARG A 187 18.51 -7.16 2.54
N ARG A 188 18.21 -6.03 1.90
CA ARG A 188 17.07 -5.20 2.24
C ARG A 188 15.76 -5.98 2.13
N LYS A 189 14.94 -6.01 3.19
CA LYS A 189 13.68 -6.77 3.24
C LYS A 189 12.69 -6.36 2.15
N LYS A 190 12.54 -5.06 1.91
CA LYS A 190 11.56 -4.51 0.96
C LYS A 190 11.90 -4.80 -0.50
N THR A 191 13.17 -4.66 -0.88
CA THR A 191 13.60 -4.71 -2.29
C THR A 191 14.42 -5.94 -2.63
N ARG A 192 14.83 -6.72 -1.61
CA ARG A 192 15.74 -7.86 -1.70
C ARG A 192 17.11 -7.52 -2.32
N LYS A 193 17.42 -6.22 -2.44
CA LYS A 193 18.75 -5.78 -2.89
C LYS A 193 19.78 -6.00 -1.79
N LEU A 194 20.99 -6.40 -2.17
CA LEU A 194 22.16 -6.38 -1.31
C LEU A 194 22.60 -4.93 -1.13
N ILE A 195 22.91 -4.57 0.09
CA ILE A 195 23.41 -3.25 0.48
C ILE A 195 24.73 -3.46 1.18
#